data_3e6a092d49e09c821c03881bf5be8eb6
#
_entry.id   3e6a092d49e09c821c03881bf5be8eb6
#
_cell.length_a   1.000
_cell.length_b   1.000
_cell.length_c   1.000
_cell.angle_alpha   90.00
_cell.angle_beta   90.00
_cell.angle_gamma   90.00
#
_symmetry.space_group_name_H-M   'P 1'
#
loop_
_entity.id
_entity.type
_entity.pdbx_description
1 polymer ?
#
loop_
_entity_poly.entity_id
_entity_poly.type
_entity_poly.pdbx_seq_one_letter_code
_entity_poly.pdbx_strand_id
1 'polypeptide(L)'
;MQPFVSEKLTLKNKLVYPPVRIKRAADGYANYFHLAHYMSFAVGQVGLIIMEECAVTADGRLGSGALGLYEDGHVTMLAQIVAMLQNEGSKVAIQLNHAGSKSRLESGNIIQDINALTAEDITALFDCYTHAAARADKAGFDAVEIMASHEFLISQFIDRRTNQRSDKYADPVIFLTELLSAVRKSWPEDKAIILRIGTRYCEEDSISFTQKILRNINPLIDIVHISNGGSQMHGTNKGVAYQLEDTKGVKKGCEKPVIVVGGIRDHQLADEILEHQYADLIAVGR
;
A
#
# COMPACT_ATOMS: atom_id res chain seq x y z
N MET A 1 -20.55 -11.61 -5.32
CA MET A 1 -20.18 -10.28 -4.74
C MET A 1 -20.70 -9.19 -5.67
N GLN A 2 -21.32 -8.14 -5.10
CA GLN A 2 -21.81 -6.99 -5.86
C GLN A 2 -20.66 -6.06 -6.31
N PRO A 3 -20.86 -5.18 -7.32
CA PRO A 3 -19.93 -4.14 -7.68
C PRO A 3 -19.59 -3.22 -6.48
N PHE A 4 -18.40 -2.64 -6.52
CA PHE A 4 -18.01 -1.57 -5.59
C PHE A 4 -17.93 -0.26 -6.37
N VAL A 5 -18.50 0.80 -5.81
CA VAL A 5 -18.47 2.15 -6.40
C VAL A 5 -18.04 3.13 -5.35
N SER A 6 -16.99 3.88 -5.63
CA SER A 6 -16.57 5.07 -4.90
C SER A 6 -16.42 6.25 -5.88
N GLU A 7 -16.11 7.42 -5.35
CA GLU A 7 -15.97 8.62 -6.17
C GLU A 7 -14.93 8.46 -7.31
N LYS A 8 -13.80 7.77 -7.02
CA LYS A 8 -12.66 7.67 -7.95
C LYS A 8 -12.34 6.24 -8.41
N LEU A 9 -13.06 5.24 -7.93
CA LEU A 9 -12.79 3.85 -8.29
C LEU A 9 -14.08 3.03 -8.35
N THR A 10 -14.35 2.45 -9.51
CA THR A 10 -15.44 1.50 -9.72
C THR A 10 -14.87 0.14 -10.05
N LEU A 11 -15.28 -0.90 -9.29
CA LEU A 11 -14.85 -2.28 -9.45
C LEU A 11 -16.03 -3.18 -9.83
N LYS A 12 -15.77 -4.17 -10.68
CA LYS A 12 -16.79 -5.18 -11.07
C LYS A 12 -17.30 -6.04 -9.89
N ASN A 13 -16.50 -6.14 -8.81
CA ASN A 13 -16.87 -6.79 -7.55
C ASN A 13 -15.96 -6.28 -6.41
N LYS A 14 -16.26 -6.72 -5.19
CA LYS A 14 -15.55 -6.31 -3.96
C LYS A 14 -14.31 -7.15 -3.63
N LEU A 15 -13.84 -8.00 -4.54
CA LEU A 15 -12.66 -8.85 -4.34
C LEU A 15 -11.38 -8.11 -4.75
N VAL A 16 -10.40 -8.12 -3.86
CA VAL A 16 -9.09 -7.51 -4.06
C VAL A 16 -7.99 -8.57 -4.00
N TYR A 17 -7.07 -8.60 -4.96
CA TYR A 17 -5.81 -9.28 -4.81
C TYR A 17 -4.82 -8.29 -4.16
N PRO A 18 -4.35 -8.55 -2.91
CA PRO A 18 -3.46 -7.63 -2.21
C PRO A 18 -2.02 -7.73 -2.72
N PRO A 19 -1.15 -6.76 -2.45
CA PRO A 19 0.25 -6.81 -2.88
C PRO A 19 1.01 -7.95 -2.18
N VAL A 20 1.23 -9.01 -2.91
CA VAL A 20 2.01 -10.19 -2.49
C VAL A 20 3.31 -10.23 -3.27
N ARG A 21 4.42 -10.15 -2.55
CA ARG A 21 5.76 -10.09 -3.15
C ARG A 21 6.12 -11.38 -3.89
N ILE A 22 6.44 -11.27 -5.18
CA ILE A 22 6.79 -12.39 -6.09
C ILE A 22 8.29 -12.67 -6.06
N LYS A 23 9.14 -11.64 -5.90
CA LYS A 23 10.61 -11.73 -5.91
C LYS A 23 11.18 -12.20 -7.25
N ARG A 24 10.67 -11.71 -8.36
CA ARG A 24 11.07 -12.13 -9.71
C ARG A 24 11.54 -10.97 -10.60
N ALA A 25 11.66 -9.76 -10.04
CA ALA A 25 12.22 -8.63 -10.75
C ALA A 25 13.75 -8.77 -10.88
N ALA A 26 14.29 -8.16 -11.91
CA ALA A 26 15.73 -7.94 -12.08
C ALA A 26 15.96 -6.43 -12.17
N ASP A 27 16.73 -5.87 -11.26
CA ASP A 27 16.99 -4.43 -11.16
C ASP A 27 15.72 -3.56 -11.15
N GLY A 28 14.68 -4.05 -10.52
CA GLY A 28 13.38 -3.39 -10.45
C GLY A 28 12.46 -3.66 -11.64
N TYR A 29 12.94 -4.26 -12.71
CA TYR A 29 12.16 -4.49 -13.93
C TYR A 29 11.17 -5.64 -13.77
N ALA A 30 9.91 -5.38 -14.14
CA ALA A 30 8.91 -6.42 -14.34
C ALA A 30 9.23 -7.26 -15.59
N ASN A 31 8.71 -8.47 -15.65
CA ASN A 31 8.91 -9.40 -16.75
C ASN A 31 7.68 -10.28 -16.99
N TYR A 32 7.72 -11.18 -17.95
CA TYR A 32 6.61 -12.06 -18.31
C TYR A 32 6.14 -12.99 -17.18
N PHE A 33 6.97 -13.26 -16.18
CA PHE A 33 6.50 -13.99 -15.00
C PHE A 33 5.46 -13.19 -14.22
N HIS A 34 5.68 -11.86 -14.07
CA HIS A 34 4.70 -10.97 -13.43
C HIS A 34 3.41 -10.92 -14.23
N LEU A 35 3.50 -10.83 -15.57
CA LEU A 35 2.31 -10.88 -16.43
C LEU A 35 1.52 -12.18 -16.22
N ALA A 36 2.17 -13.34 -16.32
CA ALA A 36 1.51 -14.62 -16.14
C ALA A 36 0.87 -14.78 -14.75
N HIS A 37 1.58 -14.30 -13.70
CA HIS A 37 1.10 -14.34 -12.33
C HIS A 37 -0.15 -13.49 -12.13
N TYR A 38 -0.11 -12.21 -12.51
CA TYR A 38 -1.26 -11.31 -12.29
C TYR A 38 -2.43 -11.65 -13.22
N MET A 39 -2.15 -12.14 -14.43
CA MET A 39 -3.17 -12.55 -15.37
C MET A 39 -4.06 -13.67 -14.83
N SER A 40 -3.51 -14.58 -14.02
CA SER A 40 -4.31 -15.65 -13.38
C SER A 40 -5.41 -15.09 -12.47
N PHE A 41 -5.20 -13.96 -11.82
CA PHE A 41 -6.20 -13.30 -10.98
C PHE A 41 -7.22 -12.51 -11.82
N ALA A 42 -6.78 -11.88 -12.90
CA ALA A 42 -7.68 -11.14 -13.80
C ALA A 42 -8.68 -12.11 -14.48
N VAL A 43 -8.19 -13.24 -15.02
CA VAL A 43 -9.02 -14.33 -15.54
C VAL A 43 -9.92 -14.92 -14.44
N GLY A 44 -9.43 -15.00 -13.20
CA GLY A 44 -10.19 -15.36 -12.00
C GLY A 44 -11.21 -14.31 -11.54
N GLN A 45 -11.42 -13.25 -12.34
CA GLN A 45 -12.44 -12.22 -12.13
C GLN A 45 -12.25 -11.37 -10.87
N VAL A 46 -11.01 -11.16 -10.40
CA VAL A 46 -10.72 -10.23 -9.30
C VAL A 46 -11.05 -8.79 -9.73
N GLY A 47 -11.75 -8.04 -8.87
CA GLY A 47 -12.17 -6.67 -9.14
C GLY A 47 -11.02 -5.66 -9.13
N LEU A 48 -10.13 -5.75 -8.13
CA LEU A 48 -8.94 -4.91 -8.00
C LEU A 48 -7.69 -5.79 -7.78
N ILE A 49 -6.70 -5.62 -8.62
CA ILE A 49 -5.39 -6.25 -8.45
C ILE A 49 -4.40 -5.18 -8.00
N ILE A 50 -3.91 -5.27 -6.75
CA ILE A 50 -2.83 -4.41 -6.26
C ILE A 50 -1.52 -5.16 -6.46
N MET A 51 -0.71 -4.71 -7.42
CA MET A 51 0.59 -5.30 -7.68
C MET A 51 1.53 -5.14 -6.49
N GLU A 52 2.49 -6.04 -6.38
CA GLU A 52 3.44 -6.08 -5.27
C GLU A 52 4.17 -4.75 -5.02
N GLU A 53 4.84 -4.65 -3.87
CA GLU A 53 5.66 -3.51 -3.51
C GLU A 53 6.63 -3.12 -4.62
N CYS A 54 6.57 -1.88 -5.03
CA CYS A 54 7.39 -1.28 -6.05
C CYS A 54 8.21 -0.16 -5.43
N ALA A 55 9.53 -0.29 -5.44
CA ALA A 55 10.41 0.66 -4.78
C ALA A 55 10.46 1.99 -5.52
N VAL A 56 10.38 3.10 -4.77
CA VAL A 56 10.46 4.47 -5.32
C VAL A 56 11.90 4.95 -5.51
N THR A 57 12.89 4.21 -4.97
CA THR A 57 14.33 4.41 -5.19
C THR A 57 15.01 3.05 -5.36
N ALA A 58 16.17 3.02 -6.00
CA ALA A 58 16.95 1.79 -6.16
C ALA A 58 17.31 1.17 -4.80
N ASP A 59 17.74 2.00 -3.84
CA ASP A 59 18.15 1.59 -2.50
C ASP A 59 16.96 1.28 -1.58
N GLY A 60 15.78 1.77 -1.94
CA GLY A 60 14.52 1.49 -1.24
C GLY A 60 13.93 0.12 -1.51
N ARG A 61 14.52 -0.69 -2.39
CA ARG A 61 14.08 -2.07 -2.65
C ARG A 61 14.24 -2.94 -1.40
N LEU A 62 13.27 -3.79 -1.13
CA LEU A 62 13.36 -4.74 -0.02
C LEU A 62 14.40 -5.87 -0.28
N GLY A 63 14.81 -6.06 -1.53
CA GLY A 63 15.81 -7.02 -1.97
C GLY A 63 15.95 -7.02 -3.48
N SER A 64 16.93 -7.74 -4.00
CA SER A 64 17.29 -7.75 -5.43
C SER A 64 16.13 -8.14 -6.37
N GLY A 65 15.22 -8.98 -5.91
CA GLY A 65 14.04 -9.40 -6.69
C GLY A 65 12.79 -8.52 -6.54
N ALA A 66 12.87 -7.36 -5.86
CA ALA A 66 11.74 -6.43 -5.72
C ALA A 66 11.55 -5.57 -6.97
N LEU A 67 10.30 -5.24 -7.30
CA LEU A 67 9.99 -4.28 -8.36
C LEU A 67 10.47 -2.87 -8.01
N GLY A 68 10.71 -2.06 -9.03
CA GLY A 68 11.05 -0.66 -8.94
C GLY A 68 10.20 0.20 -9.87
N LEU A 69 10.05 1.48 -9.49
CA LEU A 69 9.44 2.51 -10.32
C LEU A 69 10.23 3.83 -10.21
N TYR A 70 11.54 3.71 -9.97
CA TYR A 70 12.45 4.84 -9.75
C TYR A 70 13.08 5.38 -11.04
N GLU A 71 12.90 4.72 -12.19
CA GLU A 71 13.36 5.18 -13.50
C GLU A 71 12.34 4.88 -14.60
N ASP A 72 12.41 5.62 -15.72
CA ASP A 72 11.40 5.55 -16.79
C ASP A 72 11.39 4.20 -17.53
N GLY A 73 12.52 3.48 -17.54
CA GLY A 73 12.62 2.16 -18.13
C GLY A 73 11.66 1.13 -17.52
N HIS A 74 11.31 1.27 -16.24
CA HIS A 74 10.38 0.38 -15.56
C HIS A 74 8.94 0.46 -16.11
N VAL A 75 8.54 1.58 -16.74
CA VAL A 75 7.18 1.83 -17.19
C VAL A 75 6.73 0.85 -18.28
N THR A 76 7.61 0.53 -19.23
CA THR A 76 7.23 -0.19 -20.45
C THR A 76 6.55 -1.53 -20.19
N MET A 77 7.18 -2.40 -19.39
CA MET A 77 6.61 -3.72 -19.10
C MET A 77 5.40 -3.63 -18.17
N LEU A 78 5.42 -2.70 -17.22
CA LEU A 78 4.28 -2.46 -16.34
C LEU A 78 3.05 -2.00 -17.13
N ALA A 79 3.21 -1.11 -18.12
CA ALA A 79 2.12 -0.67 -18.99
C ALA A 79 1.49 -1.83 -19.78
N GLN A 80 2.31 -2.75 -20.30
CA GLN A 80 1.81 -3.95 -20.97
C GLN A 80 1.00 -4.84 -20.03
N ILE A 81 1.50 -5.09 -18.82
CA ILE A 81 0.80 -5.87 -17.81
C ILE A 81 -0.54 -5.20 -17.47
N VAL A 82 -0.52 -3.92 -17.14
CA VAL A 82 -1.73 -3.15 -16.78
C VAL A 82 -2.80 -3.25 -17.86
N ALA A 83 -2.44 -2.96 -19.13
CA ALA A 83 -3.38 -3.01 -20.25
C ALA A 83 -4.03 -4.40 -20.40
N MET A 84 -3.24 -5.47 -20.25
CA MET A 84 -3.78 -6.84 -20.37
C MET A 84 -4.74 -7.19 -19.22
N LEU A 85 -4.42 -6.79 -17.97
CA LEU A 85 -5.29 -7.02 -16.81
C LEU A 85 -6.60 -6.21 -16.92
N GLN A 86 -6.52 -4.98 -17.42
CA GLN A 86 -7.69 -4.13 -17.67
C GLN A 86 -8.59 -4.67 -18.78
N ASN A 87 -8.03 -5.31 -19.80
CA ASN A 87 -8.80 -5.98 -20.85
C ASN A 87 -9.66 -7.13 -20.32
N GLU A 88 -9.25 -7.77 -19.21
CA GLU A 88 -10.06 -8.77 -18.48
C GLU A 88 -11.08 -8.13 -17.51
N GLY A 89 -11.16 -6.80 -17.50
CA GLY A 89 -12.09 -6.02 -16.66
C GLY A 89 -11.67 -5.86 -15.21
N SER A 90 -10.42 -6.18 -14.85
CA SER A 90 -9.88 -5.86 -13.52
C SER A 90 -9.37 -4.42 -13.49
N LYS A 91 -9.57 -3.72 -12.37
CA LYS A 91 -8.83 -2.51 -12.06
C LYS A 91 -7.47 -2.86 -11.48
N VAL A 92 -6.46 -2.05 -11.76
CA VAL A 92 -5.08 -2.35 -11.40
C VAL A 92 -4.46 -1.19 -10.61
N ALA A 93 -3.93 -1.50 -9.45
CA ALA A 93 -3.14 -0.58 -8.63
C ALA A 93 -1.70 -1.09 -8.48
N ILE A 94 -0.78 -0.20 -8.14
CA ILE A 94 0.59 -0.55 -7.77
C ILE A 94 0.90 -0.03 -6.36
N GLN A 95 1.57 -0.85 -5.53
CA GLN A 95 1.99 -0.42 -4.22
C GLN A 95 3.34 0.30 -4.28
N LEU A 96 3.39 1.59 -3.97
CA LEU A 96 4.60 2.38 -3.85
C LEU A 96 5.20 2.22 -2.45
N ASN A 97 6.46 1.84 -2.39
CA ASN A 97 7.15 1.52 -1.14
C ASN A 97 8.60 2.02 -1.12
N HIS A 98 9.13 2.16 0.08
CA HIS A 98 10.56 2.25 0.38
C HIS A 98 10.83 1.40 1.61
N ALA A 99 11.73 0.43 1.50
CA ALA A 99 11.95 -0.55 2.57
C ALA A 99 12.55 0.06 3.84
N GLY A 100 13.25 1.22 3.72
CA GLY A 100 13.96 1.82 4.85
C GLY A 100 14.97 0.84 5.44
N SER A 101 15.05 0.78 6.76
CA SER A 101 15.95 -0.13 7.48
C SER A 101 15.64 -1.62 7.28
N LYS A 102 14.54 -1.95 6.61
CA LYS A 102 14.19 -3.35 6.25
C LYS A 102 14.78 -3.79 4.92
N SER A 103 15.46 -2.92 4.17
CA SER A 103 16.15 -3.30 2.95
C SER A 103 17.16 -4.43 3.23
N ARG A 104 17.20 -5.39 2.32
CA ARG A 104 18.10 -6.55 2.36
C ARG A 104 19.06 -6.53 1.18
N LEU A 105 19.30 -5.35 0.62
CA LEU A 105 20.34 -5.15 -0.37
C LEU A 105 21.71 -5.23 0.29
N GLU A 106 22.68 -5.81 -0.41
CA GLU A 106 24.04 -5.96 0.11
C GLU A 106 24.86 -4.66 0.03
N SER A 107 24.38 -3.69 -0.76
CA SER A 107 25.04 -2.39 -0.97
C SER A 107 24.02 -1.32 -1.37
N GLY A 108 24.41 -0.06 -1.25
CA GLY A 108 23.62 1.12 -1.58
C GLY A 108 23.45 2.06 -0.39
N ASN A 109 22.81 3.21 -0.63
CA ASN A 109 22.52 4.21 0.40
C ASN A 109 21.23 3.86 1.18
N ILE A 110 21.24 2.72 1.86
CA ILE A 110 20.08 2.24 2.61
C ILE A 110 19.81 3.15 3.79
N ILE A 111 18.60 3.68 3.90
CA ILE A 111 18.15 4.45 5.07
C ILE A 111 18.04 3.48 6.26
N GLN A 112 19.03 3.50 7.14
CA GLN A 112 19.07 2.65 8.34
C GLN A 112 18.34 3.28 9.52
N ASP A 113 18.36 4.61 9.64
CA ASP A 113 17.74 5.35 10.72
C ASP A 113 17.06 6.61 10.19
N ILE A 114 15.74 6.69 10.33
CA ILE A 114 14.96 7.87 9.93
C ILE A 114 15.28 9.10 10.78
N ASN A 115 15.83 8.92 11.99
CA ASN A 115 16.16 10.03 12.89
C ASN A 115 17.42 10.78 12.43
N ALA A 116 18.25 10.16 11.59
CA ALA A 116 19.42 10.77 11.01
C ALA A 116 19.13 11.59 9.73
N LEU A 117 17.94 11.46 9.15
CA LEU A 117 17.60 12.18 7.92
C LEU A 117 17.43 13.68 8.17
N THR A 118 17.98 14.50 7.28
CA THR A 118 17.72 15.94 7.25
C THR A 118 16.33 16.26 6.69
N ALA A 119 15.88 17.50 6.79
CA ALA A 119 14.62 17.93 6.16
C ALA A 119 14.72 17.87 4.62
N GLU A 120 15.91 18.12 4.07
CA GLU A 120 16.22 18.03 2.65
C GLU A 120 16.13 16.57 2.17
N ASP A 121 16.66 15.61 2.94
CA ASP A 121 16.55 14.17 2.62
C ASP A 121 15.08 13.73 2.57
N ILE A 122 14.26 14.20 3.52
CA ILE A 122 12.84 13.90 3.57
C ILE A 122 12.10 14.53 2.37
N THR A 123 12.45 15.75 2.00
CA THR A 123 11.88 16.40 0.80
C THR A 123 12.25 15.62 -0.46
N ALA A 124 13.50 15.23 -0.62
CA ALA A 124 13.96 14.39 -1.74
C ALA A 124 13.22 13.04 -1.78
N LEU A 125 12.93 12.46 -0.61
CA LEU A 125 12.12 11.24 -0.52
C LEU A 125 10.69 11.49 -1.04
N PHE A 126 10.05 12.60 -0.70
CA PHE A 126 8.73 12.95 -1.23
C PHE A 126 8.74 13.10 -2.75
N ASP A 127 9.81 13.69 -3.31
CA ASP A 127 9.99 13.79 -4.77
C ASP A 127 10.10 12.40 -5.42
N CYS A 128 10.79 11.43 -4.77
CA CYS A 128 10.84 10.06 -5.27
C CYS A 128 9.45 9.42 -5.36
N TYR A 129 8.60 9.57 -4.34
CA TYR A 129 7.21 9.10 -4.39
C TYR A 129 6.39 9.82 -5.45
N THR A 130 6.58 11.12 -5.62
CA THR A 130 5.93 11.95 -6.64
C THR A 130 6.27 11.47 -8.04
N HIS A 131 7.56 11.23 -8.32
CA HIS A 131 8.02 10.71 -9.61
C HIS A 131 7.55 9.28 -9.87
N ALA A 132 7.52 8.44 -8.84
CA ALA A 132 6.99 7.08 -8.96
C ALA A 132 5.48 7.08 -9.27
N ALA A 133 4.70 7.97 -8.64
CA ALA A 133 3.29 8.14 -8.94
C ALA A 133 3.06 8.61 -10.40
N ALA A 134 3.86 9.59 -10.88
CA ALA A 134 3.80 10.02 -12.28
C ALA A 134 4.12 8.88 -13.27
N ARG A 135 5.08 8.01 -12.94
CA ARG A 135 5.38 6.82 -13.75
C ARG A 135 4.27 5.78 -13.68
N ALA A 136 3.62 5.61 -12.53
CA ALA A 136 2.45 4.74 -12.41
C ALA A 136 1.29 5.23 -13.29
N ASP A 137 1.07 6.55 -13.37
CA ASP A 137 0.08 7.13 -14.27
C ASP A 137 0.44 6.88 -15.75
N LYS A 138 1.69 7.10 -16.14
CA LYS A 138 2.19 6.76 -17.50
C LYS A 138 2.02 5.28 -17.84
N ALA A 139 2.15 4.39 -16.87
CA ALA A 139 1.93 2.96 -17.05
C ALA A 139 0.44 2.58 -17.13
N GLY A 140 -0.48 3.51 -16.88
CA GLY A 140 -1.93 3.31 -17.01
C GLY A 140 -2.61 2.73 -15.78
N PHE A 141 -1.97 2.72 -14.60
CA PHE A 141 -2.61 2.25 -13.37
C PHE A 141 -3.87 3.06 -13.01
N ASP A 142 -4.89 2.38 -12.48
CA ASP A 142 -6.15 2.98 -12.02
C ASP A 142 -6.05 3.58 -10.61
N ALA A 143 -5.12 3.08 -9.80
CA ALA A 143 -4.85 3.57 -8.44
C ALA A 143 -3.39 3.37 -8.05
N VAL A 144 -2.93 4.14 -7.06
CA VAL A 144 -1.67 3.85 -6.34
C VAL A 144 -1.98 3.51 -4.88
N GLU A 145 -1.26 2.55 -4.33
CA GLU A 145 -1.29 2.25 -2.90
C GLU A 145 0.00 2.72 -2.24
N ILE A 146 -0.11 3.58 -1.23
CA ILE A 146 1.04 4.06 -0.44
C ILE A 146 1.23 3.12 0.75
N MET A 147 2.44 2.52 0.85
CA MET A 147 2.76 1.52 1.86
C MET A 147 3.22 2.18 3.17
N ALA A 148 2.31 2.27 4.15
CA ALA A 148 2.55 2.87 5.46
C ALA A 148 2.42 1.85 6.61
N SER A 149 2.82 0.58 6.39
CA SER A 149 2.76 -0.48 7.39
C SER A 149 3.97 -1.42 7.31
N HIS A 150 3.97 -2.53 8.08
CA HIS A 150 4.98 -3.62 8.04
C HIS A 150 6.41 -3.16 8.37
N GLU A 151 6.56 -2.09 9.17
CA GLU A 151 7.85 -1.54 9.58
C GLU A 151 8.71 -1.00 8.41
N PHE A 152 8.08 -0.74 7.22
CA PHE A 152 8.74 -0.07 6.12
C PHE A 152 8.87 1.44 6.39
N LEU A 153 9.58 2.16 5.54
CA LEU A 153 10.04 3.52 5.82
C LEU A 153 8.92 4.45 6.34
N ILE A 154 7.77 4.52 5.66
CA ILE A 154 6.69 5.40 6.11
C ILE A 154 6.16 4.97 7.47
N SER A 155 6.02 3.67 7.74
CA SER A 155 5.58 3.20 9.04
C SER A 155 6.58 3.48 10.16
N GLN A 156 7.89 3.61 9.83
CA GLN A 156 8.90 4.03 10.81
C GLN A 156 8.68 5.48 11.27
N PHE A 157 8.22 6.37 10.37
CA PHE A 157 7.82 7.73 10.75
C PHE A 157 6.53 7.79 11.58
N ILE A 158 5.63 6.80 11.41
CA ILE A 158 4.37 6.74 12.17
C ILE A 158 4.60 6.14 13.56
N ASP A 159 5.47 5.14 13.67
CA ASP A 159 5.68 4.38 14.90
C ASP A 159 6.51 5.18 15.90
N ARG A 160 5.90 5.59 17.01
CA ARG A 160 6.54 6.36 18.08
C ARG A 160 7.72 5.65 18.74
N ARG A 161 7.86 4.33 18.56
CA ARG A 161 9.01 3.57 19.06
C ARG A 161 10.24 3.75 18.20
N THR A 162 10.07 4.04 16.92
CA THR A 162 11.17 4.27 15.95
C THR A 162 11.39 5.75 15.66
N ASN A 163 10.33 6.55 15.60
CA ASN A 163 10.42 7.98 15.36
C ASN A 163 10.71 8.73 16.66
N GLN A 164 11.99 9.03 16.87
CA GLN A 164 12.51 9.80 17.99
C GLN A 164 12.98 11.21 17.57
N ARG A 165 12.47 11.70 16.44
CA ARG A 165 12.82 13.02 15.91
C ARG A 165 12.31 14.14 16.83
N SER A 166 13.01 15.28 16.77
CA SER A 166 12.65 16.50 17.50
C SER A 166 12.18 17.65 16.59
N ASP A 167 12.16 17.43 15.27
CA ASP A 167 11.65 18.38 14.29
C ASP A 167 10.15 18.16 14.00
N LYS A 168 9.60 18.88 13.00
CA LYS A 168 8.18 18.77 12.63
C LYS A 168 7.75 17.35 12.24
N TYR A 169 8.66 16.52 11.76
CA TYR A 169 8.40 15.14 11.35
C TYR A 169 8.37 14.14 12.52
N ALA A 170 8.52 14.61 13.76
CA ALA A 170 8.11 13.86 14.94
C ALA A 170 6.59 13.63 14.98
N ASP A 171 5.82 14.47 14.29
CA ASP A 171 4.37 14.28 14.12
C ASP A 171 4.09 13.49 12.83
N PRO A 172 3.59 12.25 12.93
CA PRO A 172 3.27 11.42 11.76
C PRO A 172 2.18 12.04 10.86
N VAL A 173 1.31 12.89 11.41
CA VAL A 173 0.27 13.57 10.62
C VAL A 173 0.91 14.58 9.68
N ILE A 174 1.89 15.36 10.16
CA ILE A 174 2.62 16.31 9.31
C ILE A 174 3.37 15.57 8.19
N PHE A 175 4.12 14.52 8.55
CA PHE A 175 4.85 13.72 7.57
C PHE A 175 3.94 13.15 6.49
N LEU A 176 2.85 12.48 6.88
CA LEU A 176 1.90 11.88 5.93
C LEU A 176 1.17 12.94 5.10
N THR A 177 0.80 14.07 5.68
CA THR A 177 0.14 15.16 4.96
C THR A 177 1.04 15.72 3.86
N GLU A 178 2.31 16.00 4.17
CA GLU A 178 3.26 16.53 3.19
C GLU A 178 3.56 15.50 2.08
N LEU A 179 3.80 14.23 2.44
CA LEU A 179 4.03 13.16 1.48
C LEU A 179 2.82 12.95 0.55
N LEU A 180 1.62 12.78 1.11
CA LEU A 180 0.41 12.52 0.32
C LEU A 180 0.04 13.73 -0.53
N SER A 181 0.26 14.95 -0.05
CA SER A 181 0.07 16.17 -0.84
C SER A 181 1.05 16.25 -2.01
N ALA A 182 2.31 15.83 -1.81
CA ALA A 182 3.29 15.76 -2.89
C ALA A 182 2.88 14.72 -3.95
N VAL A 183 2.48 13.53 -3.52
CA VAL A 183 1.97 12.48 -4.42
C VAL A 183 0.73 12.97 -5.18
N ARG A 184 -0.24 13.59 -4.51
CA ARG A 184 -1.48 14.07 -5.13
C ARG A 184 -1.23 15.10 -6.24
N LYS A 185 -0.17 15.91 -6.15
CA LYS A 185 0.20 16.89 -7.20
C LYS A 185 0.58 16.24 -8.53
N SER A 186 1.10 15.03 -8.53
CA SER A 186 1.54 14.29 -9.73
C SER A 186 0.61 13.16 -10.14
N TRP A 187 -0.30 12.77 -9.25
CA TRP A 187 -1.29 11.72 -9.49
C TRP A 187 -2.63 12.33 -9.91
N PRO A 188 -3.27 11.87 -11.00
CA PRO A 188 -4.52 12.45 -11.49
C PRO A 188 -5.61 12.55 -10.41
N GLU A 189 -6.34 13.65 -10.42
CA GLU A 189 -7.33 13.95 -9.38
C GLU A 189 -8.50 12.96 -9.40
N ASP A 190 -8.84 12.43 -10.55
CA ASP A 190 -9.89 11.42 -10.78
C ASP A 190 -9.45 9.99 -10.47
N LYS A 191 -8.19 9.76 -10.12
CA LYS A 191 -7.66 8.45 -9.75
C LYS A 191 -7.46 8.30 -8.24
N ALA A 192 -7.74 7.09 -7.72
CA ALA A 192 -7.70 6.84 -6.29
C ALA A 192 -6.26 6.73 -5.72
N ILE A 193 -6.07 7.25 -4.50
CA ILE A 193 -4.93 6.93 -3.62
C ILE A 193 -5.43 6.02 -2.51
N ILE A 194 -4.85 4.84 -2.40
CA ILE A 194 -5.08 3.88 -1.34
C ILE A 194 -3.97 4.05 -0.30
N LEU A 195 -4.30 4.17 0.97
CA LEU A 195 -3.31 4.13 2.04
C LEU A 195 -3.33 2.77 2.73
N ARG A 196 -2.24 2.01 2.62
CA ARG A 196 -2.08 0.78 3.40
C ARG A 196 -1.40 1.09 4.73
N ILE A 197 -2.16 0.98 5.82
CA ILE A 197 -1.73 1.38 7.15
C ILE A 197 -1.98 0.27 8.17
N GLY A 198 -1.14 0.19 9.20
CA GLY A 198 -1.33 -0.70 10.35
C GLY A 198 -2.10 -0.03 11.48
N THR A 199 -2.26 -0.78 12.58
CA THR A 199 -2.89 -0.29 13.81
C THR A 199 -1.98 -0.47 15.04
N ARG A 200 -0.74 -0.93 14.88
CA ARG A 200 0.13 -1.36 15.99
C ARG A 200 1.41 -0.52 16.09
N TYR A 201 1.25 0.81 16.10
CA TYR A 201 2.37 1.77 16.17
C TYR A 201 2.75 2.22 17.58
N CYS A 202 1.92 1.92 18.57
CA CYS A 202 2.18 2.18 19.99
C CYS A 202 1.46 1.12 20.82
N GLU A 203 1.86 0.95 22.08
CA GLU A 203 1.28 -0.07 22.97
C GLU A 203 -0.12 0.33 23.48
N GLU A 204 -0.35 1.64 23.68
CA GLU A 204 -1.62 2.16 24.17
C GLU A 204 -2.50 2.70 23.04
N ASP A 205 -3.75 2.25 23.01
CA ASP A 205 -4.83 2.78 22.16
C ASP A 205 -4.52 2.91 20.65
N SER A 206 -3.90 1.86 20.10
CA SER A 206 -3.38 1.80 18.73
C SER A 206 -4.43 2.09 17.66
N ILE A 207 -5.70 1.69 17.87
CA ILE A 207 -6.79 1.92 16.93
C ILE A 207 -7.17 3.40 16.90
N SER A 208 -7.36 4.03 18.07
CA SER A 208 -7.68 5.46 18.16
C SER A 208 -6.56 6.34 17.60
N PHE A 209 -5.29 5.92 17.77
CA PHE A 209 -4.16 6.60 17.16
C PHE A 209 -4.23 6.55 15.63
N THR A 210 -4.48 5.38 15.04
CA THR A 210 -4.66 5.22 13.60
C THR A 210 -5.86 6.02 13.08
N GLN A 211 -6.99 5.98 13.78
CA GLN A 211 -8.17 6.79 13.45
C GLN A 211 -7.86 8.29 13.48
N LYS A 212 -7.07 8.77 14.46
CA LYS A 212 -6.64 10.18 14.53
C LYS A 212 -5.83 10.55 13.29
N ILE A 213 -4.87 9.73 12.89
CA ILE A 213 -4.09 9.95 11.66
C ILE A 213 -5.03 10.03 10.45
N LEU A 214 -5.88 9.02 10.26
CA LEU A 214 -6.79 8.94 9.10
C LEU A 214 -7.73 10.14 9.00
N ARG A 215 -8.30 10.62 10.11
CA ARG A 215 -9.14 11.84 10.11
C ARG A 215 -8.40 13.06 9.60
N ASN A 216 -7.12 13.24 9.97
CA ASN A 216 -6.34 14.41 9.57
C ASN A 216 -5.93 14.38 8.10
N ILE A 217 -5.69 13.20 7.54
CA ILE A 217 -5.29 13.03 6.14
C ILE A 217 -6.46 12.64 5.21
N ASN A 218 -7.69 12.61 5.72
CA ASN A 218 -8.89 12.17 5.02
C ASN A 218 -9.07 12.78 3.61
N PRO A 219 -8.81 14.09 3.37
CA PRO A 219 -8.94 14.68 2.04
C PRO A 219 -7.91 14.19 1.02
N LEU A 220 -6.81 13.60 1.46
CA LEU A 220 -5.67 13.20 0.61
C LEU A 220 -5.71 11.75 0.15
N ILE A 221 -6.59 10.94 0.74
CA ILE A 221 -6.74 9.51 0.45
C ILE A 221 -8.17 9.17 0.05
N ASP A 222 -8.35 8.08 -0.66
CA ASP A 222 -9.65 7.66 -1.17
C ASP A 222 -10.10 6.31 -0.58
N ILE A 223 -9.16 5.42 -0.23
CA ILE A 223 -9.42 4.09 0.33
C ILE A 223 -8.37 3.80 1.40
N VAL A 224 -8.75 3.09 2.46
CA VAL A 224 -7.85 2.61 3.51
C VAL A 224 -7.71 1.08 3.43
N HIS A 225 -6.48 0.56 3.46
CA HIS A 225 -6.19 -0.87 3.47
C HIS A 225 -5.52 -1.23 4.81
N ILE A 226 -6.25 -1.89 5.70
CA ILE A 226 -5.73 -2.25 7.03
C ILE A 226 -4.87 -3.50 6.95
N SER A 227 -3.61 -3.37 7.34
CA SER A 227 -2.69 -4.52 7.36
C SER A 227 -1.57 -4.33 8.37
N ASN A 228 -1.51 -5.22 9.35
CA ASN A 228 -0.39 -5.34 10.28
C ASN A 228 0.61 -6.40 9.80
N GLY A 229 1.89 -6.19 10.06
CA GLY A 229 2.95 -7.12 9.67
C GLY A 229 4.25 -6.85 10.43
N GLY A 230 5.35 -7.46 9.96
CA GLY A 230 6.66 -7.31 10.60
C GLY A 230 6.73 -7.98 11.97
N SER A 231 7.58 -7.46 12.85
CA SER A 231 7.79 -7.95 14.22
C SER A 231 6.55 -7.80 15.10
N GLN A 232 5.69 -6.84 14.79
CA GLN A 232 4.41 -6.59 15.48
C GLN A 232 3.44 -7.79 15.43
N MET A 233 3.65 -8.70 14.48
CA MET A 233 2.86 -9.92 14.29
C MET A 233 3.58 -11.19 14.75
N HIS A 234 4.77 -11.08 15.33
CA HIS A 234 5.47 -12.22 15.89
C HIS A 234 4.71 -12.76 17.11
N GLY A 235 4.50 -14.06 17.13
CA GLY A 235 3.78 -14.74 18.23
C GLY A 235 2.25 -14.63 18.17
N THR A 236 1.67 -13.85 17.24
CA THR A 236 0.22 -13.83 17.06
C THR A 236 -0.24 -15.05 16.28
N ASN A 237 -1.33 -15.66 16.71
CA ASN A 237 -1.99 -16.71 15.94
C ASN A 237 -2.62 -16.09 14.69
N LYS A 238 -2.06 -16.42 13.53
CA LYS A 238 -2.60 -15.99 12.23
C LYS A 238 -3.74 -16.93 11.80
N GLY A 239 -4.77 -16.99 12.61
CA GLY A 239 -5.99 -17.73 12.32
C GLY A 239 -6.82 -17.11 11.19
N VAL A 240 -8.07 -17.54 11.11
CA VAL A 240 -9.05 -17.02 10.16
C VAL A 240 -9.34 -15.54 10.48
N ALA A 241 -9.34 -14.69 9.46
CA ALA A 241 -9.63 -13.26 9.56
C ALA A 241 -8.88 -12.50 10.68
N TYR A 242 -7.62 -12.84 10.91
CA TYR A 242 -6.83 -12.40 12.07
C TYR A 242 -6.63 -10.85 12.18
N GLN A 243 -7.02 -10.07 11.17
CA GLN A 243 -6.97 -8.61 11.19
C GLN A 243 -8.38 -7.97 11.22
N LEU A 244 -9.43 -8.78 11.34
CA LEU A 244 -10.80 -8.30 11.25
C LEU A 244 -11.16 -7.35 12.41
N GLU A 245 -10.74 -7.66 13.64
CA GLU A 245 -11.04 -6.81 14.80
C GLU A 245 -10.34 -5.44 14.69
N ASP A 246 -9.09 -5.40 14.26
CA ASP A 246 -8.38 -4.15 13.98
C ASP A 246 -9.11 -3.34 12.89
N THR A 247 -9.56 -4.04 11.82
CA THR A 247 -10.31 -3.41 10.72
C THR A 247 -11.65 -2.85 11.19
N LYS A 248 -12.44 -3.61 11.96
CA LYS A 248 -13.70 -3.14 12.57
C LYS A 248 -13.48 -1.89 13.43
N GLY A 249 -12.41 -1.92 14.24
CA GLY A 249 -12.05 -0.78 15.07
C GLY A 249 -11.79 0.47 14.23
N VAL A 250 -10.94 0.37 13.21
CA VAL A 250 -10.65 1.50 12.32
C VAL A 250 -11.88 1.96 11.56
N LYS A 251 -12.67 1.03 10.99
CA LYS A 251 -13.87 1.33 10.20
C LYS A 251 -14.89 2.21 10.95
N LYS A 252 -15.07 2.02 12.26
CA LYS A 252 -15.99 2.82 13.08
C LYS A 252 -15.67 4.31 13.11
N GLY A 253 -14.41 4.71 12.86
CA GLY A 253 -13.97 6.11 12.89
C GLY A 253 -13.35 6.58 11.57
N CYS A 254 -13.54 5.82 10.48
CA CYS A 254 -13.02 6.12 9.15
C CYS A 254 -14.18 6.37 8.17
N GLU A 255 -14.15 7.52 7.51
CA GLU A 255 -15.16 7.91 6.50
C GLU A 255 -14.90 7.26 5.13
N LYS A 256 -13.67 6.81 4.89
CA LYS A 256 -13.28 6.20 3.63
C LYS A 256 -13.64 4.71 3.59
N PRO A 257 -13.84 4.13 2.40
CA PRO A 257 -13.94 2.69 2.25
C PRO A 257 -12.71 1.97 2.79
N VAL A 258 -12.93 0.80 3.40
CA VAL A 258 -11.87 0.02 4.06
C VAL A 258 -11.72 -1.35 3.40
N ILE A 259 -10.47 -1.71 3.06
CA ILE A 259 -10.07 -3.04 2.63
C ILE A 259 -9.59 -3.83 3.85
N VAL A 260 -10.16 -5.01 4.08
CA VAL A 260 -9.67 -5.99 5.06
C VAL A 260 -8.83 -7.06 4.38
N VAL A 261 -7.76 -7.50 5.05
CA VAL A 261 -6.90 -8.60 4.60
C VAL A 261 -6.56 -9.51 5.79
N GLY A 262 -6.21 -10.75 5.54
CA GLY A 262 -5.61 -11.63 6.54
C GLY A 262 -6.43 -12.87 6.90
N GLY A 263 -6.17 -13.98 6.21
CA GLY A 263 -6.75 -15.29 6.53
C GLY A 263 -8.23 -15.45 6.17
N ILE A 264 -8.76 -14.63 5.28
CA ILE A 264 -10.11 -14.80 4.72
C ILE A 264 -10.00 -15.84 3.61
N ARG A 265 -10.57 -17.03 3.80
CA ARG A 265 -10.31 -18.22 2.96
C ARG A 265 -11.54 -18.76 2.26
N ASP A 266 -12.71 -18.34 2.65
CA ASP A 266 -13.98 -18.81 2.07
C ASP A 266 -14.93 -17.65 1.80
N HIS A 267 -15.88 -17.88 0.91
CA HIS A 267 -16.85 -16.89 0.47
C HIS A 267 -17.89 -16.56 1.55
N GLN A 268 -18.24 -17.51 2.41
CA GLN A 268 -19.23 -17.29 3.47
C GLN A 268 -18.73 -16.24 4.46
N LEU A 269 -17.49 -16.38 4.92
CA LEU A 269 -16.85 -15.38 5.79
C LEU A 269 -16.71 -14.02 5.09
N ALA A 270 -16.35 -14.02 3.80
CA ALA A 270 -16.25 -12.79 3.03
C ALA A 270 -17.62 -12.07 2.92
N ASP A 271 -18.68 -12.80 2.63
CA ASP A 271 -20.05 -12.27 2.56
C ASP A 271 -20.52 -11.76 3.93
N GLU A 272 -20.25 -12.50 5.03
CA GLU A 272 -20.56 -12.06 6.39
C GLU A 272 -19.87 -10.73 6.75
N ILE A 273 -18.59 -10.58 6.42
CA ILE A 273 -17.83 -9.34 6.65
C ILE A 273 -18.47 -8.16 5.91
N LEU A 274 -18.88 -8.36 4.66
CA LEU A 274 -19.49 -7.33 3.83
C LEU A 274 -20.92 -6.98 4.26
N GLU A 275 -21.75 -7.97 4.59
CA GLU A 275 -23.14 -7.79 5.04
C GLU A 275 -23.22 -7.03 6.36
N HIS A 276 -22.32 -7.33 7.31
CA HIS A 276 -22.21 -6.62 8.57
C HIS A 276 -21.45 -5.29 8.48
N GLN A 277 -21.03 -4.90 7.27
CA GLN A 277 -20.26 -3.66 7.02
C GLN A 277 -18.97 -3.53 7.86
N TYR A 278 -18.34 -4.65 8.19
CA TYR A 278 -17.06 -4.66 8.89
C TYR A 278 -15.91 -4.16 8.02
N ALA A 279 -16.05 -4.32 6.72
CA ALA A 279 -15.20 -3.75 5.66
C ALA A 279 -16.03 -3.54 4.39
N ASP A 280 -15.48 -2.76 3.44
CA ASP A 280 -16.14 -2.50 2.14
C ASP A 280 -15.60 -3.41 1.04
N LEU A 281 -14.35 -3.85 1.17
CA LEU A 281 -13.60 -4.66 0.22
C LEU A 281 -12.85 -5.78 0.95
N ILE A 282 -12.74 -6.94 0.30
CA ILE A 282 -12.11 -8.15 0.84
C ILE A 282 -10.84 -8.45 0.05
N ALA A 283 -9.68 -8.47 0.73
CA ALA A 283 -8.43 -8.83 0.10
C ALA A 283 -8.02 -10.28 0.41
N VAL A 284 -7.84 -11.07 -0.65
CA VAL A 284 -7.47 -12.49 -0.60
C VAL A 284 -6.18 -12.69 -1.39
N GLY A 285 -5.10 -13.08 -0.72
CA GLY A 285 -3.77 -13.22 -1.32
C GLY A 285 -3.17 -14.63 -1.25
N ARG A 286 -3.65 -15.46 -0.33
CA ARG A 286 -3.15 -16.84 -0.11
C ARG A 286 -4.24 -17.71 0.50
#